data_d03b4e1e55d1a7dc082dfc05d066fb43
#
_entry.id   d03b4e1e55d1a7dc082dfc05d066fb43
#
_cell.length_a   1.000
_cell.length_b   1.000
_cell.length_c   1.000
_cell.angle_alpha   90.00
_cell.angle_beta   90.00
_cell.angle_gamma   90.00
#
_symmetry.space_group_name_H-M   'P 1'
#
loop_
_entity.id
_entity.type
_entity.pdbx_description
1 polymer ?
#
loop_
_entity_poly.entity_id
_entity_poly.type
_entity_poly.pdbx_seq_one_letter_code
_entity_poly.pdbx_strand_id
1 'polypeptide(L)'
;IWLIVTLNKKINKALEKAIEVLNFQIDIPGNIFRKKKIFGEIDGYRCEIEVFTRSHGRSSTTYVSFYAFFPQSLDMGIKINWKGEIDGDDEHLTELFIERNDSKIEEAQKTLRRLRVSDTVVNSRKILFIKYYKPEEIVNTMHEVLNLAKSLK
;
A
#
# COMPACT_ATOMS: atom_id res chain seq x y z
N ILE A 1 18.73 -12.80 17.16
CA ILE A 1 19.34 -12.89 15.81
C ILE A 1 18.68 -14.02 15.03
N TRP A 2 18.64 -15.23 15.59
CA TRP A 2 18.01 -16.37 14.92
C TRP A 2 16.52 -16.14 14.59
N LEU A 3 15.76 -15.56 15.51
CA LEU A 3 14.35 -15.24 15.30
C LEU A 3 14.17 -14.25 14.13
N ILE A 4 15.00 -13.22 14.07
CA ILE A 4 14.94 -12.20 13.00
C ILE A 4 15.25 -12.82 11.64
N VAL A 5 16.26 -13.66 11.54
CA VAL A 5 16.60 -14.38 10.31
C VAL A 5 15.44 -15.25 9.85
N THR A 6 14.80 -15.96 10.78
CA THR A 6 13.66 -16.82 10.50
C THR A 6 12.46 -16.02 9.99
N LEU A 7 12.15 -14.88 10.62
CA LEU A 7 11.07 -13.99 10.19
C LEU A 7 11.33 -13.39 8.80
N ASN A 8 12.57 -12.99 8.53
CA ASN A 8 12.97 -12.49 7.22
C ASN A 8 12.79 -13.55 6.13
N LYS A 9 13.16 -14.79 6.40
CA LYS A 9 12.94 -15.90 5.46
C LYS A 9 11.45 -16.13 5.19
N LYS A 10 10.62 -16.07 6.22
CA LYS A 10 9.17 -16.25 6.09
C LYS A 10 8.54 -15.15 5.21
N ILE A 11 8.88 -13.89 5.45
CA ILE A 11 8.33 -12.79 4.65
C ILE A 11 8.83 -12.87 3.20
N ASN A 12 10.08 -13.21 2.97
CA ASN A 12 10.62 -13.40 1.63
C ASN A 12 9.89 -14.52 0.88
N LYS A 13 9.62 -15.62 1.54
CA LYS A 13 8.86 -16.73 0.97
C LYS A 13 7.43 -16.32 0.62
N ALA A 14 6.78 -15.56 1.50
CA ALA A 14 5.44 -15.02 1.26
C ALA A 14 5.42 -14.07 0.05
N LEU A 15 6.43 -13.20 -0.07
CA LEU A 15 6.55 -12.28 -1.19
C LEU A 15 6.85 -13.03 -2.50
N GLU A 16 7.67 -14.07 -2.48
CA GLU A 16 7.91 -14.91 -3.66
C GLU A 16 6.63 -15.54 -4.18
N LYS A 17 5.79 -16.02 -3.27
CA LYS A 17 4.49 -16.59 -3.64
C LYS A 17 3.54 -15.52 -4.17
N ALA A 18 3.54 -14.33 -3.57
CA ALA A 18 2.78 -13.19 -4.07
C ALA A 18 3.22 -12.77 -5.48
N ILE A 19 4.53 -12.81 -5.75
CA ILE A 19 5.09 -12.56 -7.10
C ILE A 19 4.48 -13.52 -8.12
N GLU A 20 4.41 -14.81 -7.79
CA GLU A 20 3.79 -15.80 -8.68
C GLU A 20 2.30 -15.51 -8.92
N VAL A 21 1.55 -15.31 -7.85
CA VAL A 21 0.09 -15.13 -7.91
C VAL A 21 -0.28 -13.84 -8.63
N LEU A 22 0.43 -12.74 -8.36
CA LEU A 22 0.14 -11.42 -8.94
C LEU A 22 0.88 -11.17 -10.26
N ASN A 23 1.77 -12.06 -10.66
CA ASN A 23 2.66 -11.87 -11.82
C ASN A 23 3.52 -10.60 -11.67
N PHE A 24 4.05 -10.38 -10.48
CA PHE A 24 4.91 -9.25 -10.17
C PHE A 24 6.39 -9.57 -10.43
N GLN A 25 7.20 -8.52 -10.39
CA GLN A 25 8.66 -8.58 -10.55
C GLN A 25 9.34 -7.96 -9.32
N ILE A 26 10.60 -8.29 -9.10
CA ILE A 26 11.40 -7.66 -8.06
C ILE A 26 11.97 -6.36 -8.59
N ASP A 27 11.68 -5.24 -7.91
CA ASP A 27 12.27 -3.93 -8.20
C ASP A 27 13.52 -3.72 -7.33
N ILE A 28 13.38 -3.90 -6.01
CA ILE A 28 14.48 -3.78 -5.06
C ILE A 28 14.64 -5.13 -4.34
N PRO A 29 15.73 -5.89 -4.64
CA PRO A 29 15.93 -7.23 -4.08
C PRO A 29 16.57 -7.18 -2.69
N GLY A 30 16.06 -6.32 -1.82
CA GLY A 30 16.56 -6.20 -0.46
C GLY A 30 15.95 -7.21 0.50
N ASN A 31 15.92 -6.85 1.75
CA ASN A 31 15.27 -7.59 2.84
C ASN A 31 14.59 -6.58 3.77
N ILE A 32 14.01 -7.06 4.87
CA ILE A 32 13.29 -6.17 5.80
C ILE A 32 14.17 -5.05 6.38
N PHE A 33 15.49 -5.23 6.41
CA PHE A 33 16.43 -4.23 6.93
C PHE A 33 16.86 -3.21 5.87
N ARG A 34 16.85 -3.61 4.60
CA ARG A 34 17.35 -2.81 3.48
C ARG A 34 16.24 -2.36 2.53
N LYS A 35 15.00 -2.68 2.83
CA LYS A 35 13.88 -2.46 1.94
C LYS A 35 13.85 -3.46 0.78
N LYS A 36 12.75 -4.14 0.64
CA LYS A 36 12.44 -5.01 -0.51
C LYS A 36 11.18 -4.50 -1.18
N LYS A 37 11.19 -4.45 -2.50
CA LYS A 37 10.06 -3.93 -3.27
C LYS A 37 9.79 -4.84 -4.47
N ILE A 38 8.52 -5.17 -4.63
CA ILE A 38 8.01 -5.89 -5.79
C ILE A 38 6.95 -5.03 -6.48
N PHE A 39 6.78 -5.20 -7.77
CA PHE A 39 5.84 -4.41 -8.56
C PHE A 39 5.27 -5.19 -9.72
N GLY A 40 4.18 -4.70 -10.27
CA GLY A 40 3.57 -5.20 -11.48
C GLY A 40 2.41 -4.32 -11.89
N GLU A 41 1.74 -4.71 -12.96
CA GLU A 41 0.57 -4.00 -13.46
C GLU A 41 -0.64 -4.92 -13.39
N ILE A 42 -1.75 -4.40 -12.86
CA ILE A 42 -3.04 -5.10 -12.79
C ILE A 42 -4.10 -4.16 -13.36
N ASP A 43 -4.75 -4.58 -14.42
CA ASP A 43 -5.84 -3.82 -15.06
C ASP A 43 -5.45 -2.37 -15.40
N GLY A 44 -4.22 -2.15 -15.84
CA GLY A 44 -3.70 -0.84 -16.20
C GLY A 44 -3.17 0.00 -15.04
N TYR A 45 -3.26 -0.50 -13.82
CA TYR A 45 -2.73 0.18 -12.63
C TYR A 45 -1.39 -0.41 -12.24
N ARG A 46 -0.37 0.44 -12.10
CA ARG A 46 0.89 -0.01 -11.50
C ARG A 46 0.66 -0.26 -10.02
N CYS A 47 1.02 -1.46 -9.57
CA CYS A 47 0.92 -1.87 -8.18
C CYS A 47 2.30 -2.16 -7.62
N GLU A 48 2.52 -1.79 -6.36
CA GLU A 48 3.80 -2.02 -5.69
C GLU A 48 3.56 -2.51 -4.27
N ILE A 49 4.42 -3.41 -3.81
CA ILE A 49 4.45 -3.86 -2.41
C ILE A 49 5.86 -3.69 -1.91
N GLU A 50 6.01 -3.02 -0.77
CA GLU A 50 7.29 -2.66 -0.19
C GLU A 50 7.36 -3.10 1.26
N VAL A 51 8.44 -3.76 1.64
CA VAL A 51 8.73 -4.14 3.04
C VAL A 51 9.99 -3.43 3.47
N PHE A 52 9.93 -2.72 4.58
CA PHE A 52 11.06 -1.94 5.10
C PHE A 52 10.95 -1.76 6.61
N THR A 53 12.09 -1.45 7.25
CA THR A 53 12.18 -1.20 8.68
C THR A 53 12.60 0.24 8.94
N ARG A 54 11.95 0.91 9.87
CA ARG A 54 12.34 2.22 10.37
C ARG A 54 12.79 2.12 11.81
N SER A 55 13.92 2.76 12.11
CA SER A 55 14.45 2.87 13.47
C SER A 55 13.82 4.05 14.20
N HIS A 56 13.47 3.83 15.46
CA HIS A 56 12.92 4.85 16.37
C HIS A 56 13.80 4.88 17.64
N GLY A 57 15.03 5.34 17.49
CA GLY A 57 16.00 5.29 18.61
C GLY A 57 16.43 3.85 18.91
N ARG A 58 16.06 3.32 20.08
CA ARG A 58 16.42 1.94 20.49
C ARG A 58 15.50 0.86 19.95
N SER A 59 14.36 1.27 19.36
CA SER A 59 13.40 0.33 18.80
C SER A 59 13.35 0.47 17.29
N SER A 60 12.79 -0.52 16.62
CA SER A 60 12.55 -0.48 15.18
C SER A 60 11.18 -1.09 14.88
N THR A 61 10.57 -0.64 13.80
CA THR A 61 9.28 -1.16 13.34
C THR A 61 9.40 -1.52 11.87
N THR A 62 8.96 -2.73 11.53
CA THR A 62 8.90 -3.20 10.15
C THR A 62 7.50 -2.95 9.59
N TYR A 63 7.45 -2.36 8.41
CA TYR A 63 6.22 -2.02 7.70
C TYR A 63 6.11 -2.78 6.39
N VAL A 64 4.87 -3.02 5.99
CA VAL A 64 4.51 -3.42 4.64
C VAL A 64 3.60 -2.33 4.06
N SER A 65 3.98 -1.81 2.90
CA SER A 65 3.23 -0.77 2.19
C SER A 65 2.71 -1.30 0.86
N PHE A 66 1.48 -0.97 0.55
CA PHE A 66 0.80 -1.34 -0.69
C PHE A 66 0.47 -0.06 -1.46
N TYR A 67 0.75 -0.05 -2.75
CA TYR A 67 0.52 1.10 -3.63
C TYR A 67 -0.25 0.67 -4.87
N ALA A 68 -1.26 1.44 -5.23
CA ALA A 68 -1.90 1.35 -6.53
C ALA A 68 -1.86 2.74 -7.17
N PHE A 69 -1.12 2.87 -8.25
CA PHE A 69 -0.96 4.14 -8.97
C PHE A 69 -2.04 4.28 -10.02
N PHE A 70 -2.67 5.45 -10.08
CA PHE A 70 -3.64 5.74 -11.14
C PHE A 70 -2.94 5.74 -12.50
N PRO A 71 -3.62 5.24 -13.56
CA PRO A 71 -3.07 5.32 -14.93
C PRO A 71 -2.84 6.77 -15.37
N GLN A 72 -3.66 7.68 -14.89
CA GLN A 72 -3.52 9.12 -15.11
C GLN A 72 -3.70 9.86 -13.79
N SER A 73 -2.90 10.91 -13.56
CA SER A 73 -3.05 11.77 -12.40
C SER A 73 -4.46 12.39 -12.36
N LEU A 74 -5.01 12.53 -11.17
CA LEU A 74 -6.30 13.23 -10.97
C LEU A 74 -6.20 14.73 -11.22
N ASP A 75 -4.99 15.31 -11.18
CA ASP A 75 -4.70 16.72 -11.42
C ASP A 75 -5.54 17.71 -10.59
N MET A 76 -5.79 17.34 -9.34
CA MET A 76 -6.62 18.13 -8.41
C MET A 76 -5.84 18.65 -7.21
N GLY A 77 -4.56 18.28 -7.09
CA GLY A 77 -3.78 18.55 -5.89
C GLY A 77 -4.29 17.82 -4.65
N ILE A 78 -5.08 16.77 -4.84
CA ILE A 78 -5.73 16.03 -3.75
C ILE A 78 -4.68 15.33 -2.90
N LYS A 79 -4.80 15.52 -1.57
CA LYS A 79 -4.05 14.76 -0.57
C LYS A 79 -4.98 14.44 0.59
N ILE A 80 -5.20 13.16 0.81
CA ILE A 80 -5.94 12.66 1.96
C ILE A 80 -4.94 11.87 2.79
N ASN A 81 -4.67 12.33 4.01
CA ASN A 81 -3.74 11.64 4.88
C ASN A 81 -4.46 10.55 5.70
N TRP A 82 -3.69 9.76 6.43
CA TRP A 82 -4.23 8.65 7.20
C TRP A 82 -5.11 9.09 8.40
N LYS A 83 -5.08 10.36 8.76
CA LYS A 83 -5.98 10.94 9.79
C LYS A 83 -7.31 11.39 9.21
N GLY A 84 -7.47 11.31 7.87
CA GLY A 84 -8.65 11.78 7.18
C GLY A 84 -8.64 13.28 6.87
N GLU A 85 -7.53 13.96 7.11
CA GLU A 85 -7.35 15.36 6.72
C GLU A 85 -7.24 15.45 5.21
N ILE A 86 -7.98 16.36 4.62
CA ILE A 86 -8.11 16.49 3.16
C ILE A 86 -7.60 17.87 2.74
N ASP A 87 -6.77 17.87 1.70
CA ASP A 87 -6.25 19.06 1.06
C ASP A 87 -6.41 18.95 -0.45
N GLY A 88 -6.53 20.07 -1.15
CA GLY A 88 -6.66 20.10 -2.61
C GLY A 88 -6.46 21.52 -3.12
N ASP A 89 -6.05 21.63 -4.39
CA ASP A 89 -5.73 22.92 -5.01
C ASP A 89 -6.99 23.76 -5.31
N ASP A 90 -8.08 23.09 -5.66
CA ASP A 90 -9.35 23.72 -5.98
C ASP A 90 -10.42 23.25 -5.00
N GLU A 91 -10.98 24.19 -4.25
CA GLU A 91 -11.97 23.89 -3.20
C GLU A 91 -13.22 23.20 -3.76
N HIS A 92 -13.73 23.69 -4.87
CA HIS A 92 -14.95 23.15 -5.50
C HIS A 92 -14.75 21.74 -6.02
N LEU A 93 -13.64 21.49 -6.73
CA LEU A 93 -13.29 20.15 -7.23
C LEU A 93 -13.02 19.19 -6.07
N THR A 94 -12.38 19.67 -5.02
CA THR A 94 -12.11 18.88 -3.81
C THR A 94 -13.42 18.45 -3.14
N GLU A 95 -14.36 19.36 -2.99
CA GLU A 95 -15.69 19.06 -2.44
C GLU A 95 -16.45 18.02 -3.28
N LEU A 96 -16.42 18.14 -4.60
CA LEU A 96 -17.04 17.18 -5.51
C LEU A 96 -16.38 15.80 -5.40
N PHE A 97 -15.07 15.75 -5.29
CA PHE A 97 -14.34 14.50 -5.11
C PHE A 97 -14.75 13.82 -3.81
N ILE A 98 -14.80 14.56 -2.71
CA ILE A 98 -15.22 14.06 -1.41
C ILE A 98 -16.66 13.55 -1.47
N GLU A 99 -17.57 14.31 -2.02
CA GLU A 99 -18.99 13.94 -2.15
C GLU A 99 -19.14 12.59 -2.88
N ARG A 100 -18.36 12.38 -3.94
CA ARG A 100 -18.43 11.15 -4.75
C ARG A 100 -17.74 9.95 -4.10
N ASN A 101 -16.72 10.19 -3.29
CA ASN A 101 -15.78 9.13 -2.87
C ASN A 101 -15.71 8.91 -1.36
N ASP A 102 -16.29 9.78 -0.55
CA ASP A 102 -16.16 9.75 0.91
C ASP A 102 -16.59 8.40 1.51
N SER A 103 -17.75 7.88 1.11
CA SER A 103 -18.24 6.59 1.61
C SER A 103 -17.31 5.43 1.23
N LYS A 104 -16.70 5.46 0.06
CA LYS A 104 -15.75 4.44 -0.40
C LYS A 104 -14.46 4.47 0.41
N ILE A 105 -13.98 5.68 0.68
CA ILE A 105 -12.76 5.88 1.48
C ILE A 105 -13.01 5.48 2.93
N GLU A 106 -14.12 5.87 3.53
CA GLU A 106 -14.49 5.46 4.90
C GLU A 106 -14.60 3.95 5.03
N GLU A 107 -15.23 3.29 4.07
CA GLU A 107 -15.36 1.83 4.06
C GLU A 107 -13.99 1.16 3.97
N ALA A 108 -13.11 1.67 3.11
CA ALA A 108 -11.75 1.17 2.98
C ALA A 108 -10.92 1.38 4.25
N GLN A 109 -11.11 2.48 4.96
CA GLN A 109 -10.40 2.77 6.21
C GLN A 109 -10.70 1.78 7.33
N LYS A 110 -11.78 1.04 7.26
CA LYS A 110 -12.11 -0.01 8.23
C LYS A 110 -11.13 -1.18 8.18
N THR A 111 -10.59 -1.47 7.01
CA THR A 111 -9.68 -2.61 6.79
C THR A 111 -8.27 -2.19 6.41
N LEU A 112 -8.11 -1.05 5.74
CA LEU A 112 -6.81 -0.54 5.30
C LEU A 112 -6.28 0.50 6.28
N ARG A 113 -5.17 0.16 6.94
CA ARG A 113 -4.52 1.05 7.91
C ARG A 113 -3.70 2.11 7.20
N ARG A 114 -3.59 3.30 7.83
CA ARG A 114 -2.81 4.43 7.32
C ARG A 114 -3.05 4.67 5.83
N LEU A 115 -4.31 4.65 5.46
CA LEU A 115 -4.73 4.88 4.08
C LEU A 115 -4.44 6.32 3.68
N ARG A 116 -3.78 6.49 2.54
CA ARG A 116 -3.50 7.79 1.93
C ARG A 116 -3.95 7.77 0.49
N VAL A 117 -4.52 8.88 0.06
CA VAL A 117 -4.91 9.08 -1.33
C VAL A 117 -4.28 10.39 -1.80
N SER A 118 -3.67 10.36 -2.97
CA SER A 118 -3.16 11.56 -3.65
C SER A 118 -3.59 11.54 -5.11
N ASP A 119 -3.21 12.55 -5.88
CA ASP A 119 -3.49 12.60 -7.32
C ASP A 119 -2.97 11.40 -8.09
N THR A 120 -1.93 10.75 -7.60
CA THR A 120 -1.21 9.71 -8.34
C THR A 120 -1.37 8.31 -7.76
N VAL A 121 -1.72 8.17 -6.48
CA VAL A 121 -1.63 6.88 -5.80
C VAL A 121 -2.59 6.73 -4.64
N VAL A 122 -3.09 5.51 -4.47
CA VAL A 122 -3.70 5.04 -3.23
C VAL A 122 -2.67 4.17 -2.52
N ASN A 123 -2.40 4.49 -1.26
CA ASN A 123 -1.40 3.79 -0.45
C ASN A 123 -1.97 3.38 0.90
N SER A 124 -1.68 2.16 1.32
CA SER A 124 -1.94 1.68 2.67
C SER A 124 -0.66 1.12 3.26
N ARG A 125 -0.33 1.56 4.46
CA ARG A 125 0.86 1.10 5.20
C ARG A 125 0.43 0.42 6.48
N LYS A 126 0.94 -0.77 6.70
CA LYS A 126 0.63 -1.56 7.89
C LYS A 126 1.92 -1.98 8.60
N ILE A 127 1.84 -2.14 9.92
CA ILE A 127 2.91 -2.80 10.67
C ILE A 127 2.91 -4.27 10.26
N LEU A 128 4.08 -4.83 10.02
CA LEU A 128 4.22 -6.23 9.64
C LEU A 128 3.82 -7.12 10.81
N PHE A 129 2.69 -7.78 10.69
CA PHE A 129 2.19 -8.77 11.64
C PHE A 129 2.32 -10.18 11.06
N ILE A 130 2.17 -11.18 11.92
CA ILE A 130 2.24 -12.61 11.57
C ILE A 130 1.35 -12.97 10.37
N LYS A 131 0.19 -12.33 10.23
CA LYS A 131 -0.73 -12.60 9.10
C LYS A 131 -0.10 -12.33 7.74
N TYR A 132 0.86 -11.38 7.63
CA TYR A 132 1.53 -11.07 6.37
C TYR A 132 2.62 -12.07 5.99
N TYR A 133 2.89 -13.04 6.84
CA TYR A 133 3.70 -14.19 6.43
C TYR A 133 2.88 -15.20 5.62
N LYS A 134 1.58 -14.96 5.48
CA LYS A 134 0.69 -15.73 4.60
C LYS A 134 0.56 -15.01 3.26
N PRO A 135 0.93 -15.64 2.14
CA PRO A 135 0.88 -15.00 0.83
C PRO A 135 -0.51 -14.47 0.47
N GLU A 136 -1.56 -15.19 0.85
CA GLU A 136 -2.94 -14.81 0.56
C GLU A 136 -3.34 -13.47 1.21
N GLU A 137 -2.80 -13.15 2.39
CA GLU A 137 -3.08 -11.86 3.04
C GLU A 137 -2.42 -10.70 2.30
N ILE A 138 -1.22 -10.92 1.79
CA ILE A 138 -0.51 -9.93 0.97
C ILE A 138 -1.28 -9.68 -0.33
N VAL A 139 -1.67 -10.74 -1.00
CA VAL A 139 -2.43 -10.67 -2.26
C VAL A 139 -3.77 -9.98 -2.04
N ASN A 140 -4.51 -10.37 -1.02
CA ASN A 140 -5.82 -9.80 -0.72
C ASN A 140 -5.73 -8.32 -0.38
N THR A 141 -4.74 -7.89 0.40
CA THR A 141 -4.54 -6.48 0.73
C THR A 141 -4.19 -5.67 -0.50
N MET A 142 -3.35 -6.21 -1.39
CA MET A 142 -3.03 -5.53 -2.66
C MET A 142 -4.30 -5.33 -3.50
N HIS A 143 -5.15 -6.34 -3.58
CA HIS A 143 -6.43 -6.23 -4.29
C HIS A 143 -7.38 -5.22 -3.64
N GLU A 144 -7.43 -5.13 -2.32
CA GLU A 144 -8.24 -4.13 -1.63
C GLU A 144 -7.81 -2.70 -1.98
N VAL A 145 -6.51 -2.44 -1.97
CA VAL A 145 -5.94 -1.14 -2.33
C VAL A 145 -6.23 -0.81 -3.80
N LEU A 146 -6.03 -1.78 -4.69
CA LEU A 146 -6.32 -1.63 -6.11
C LEU A 146 -7.81 -1.37 -6.35
N ASN A 147 -8.69 -2.11 -5.69
CA ASN A 147 -10.13 -1.95 -5.86
C ASN A 147 -10.60 -0.57 -5.41
N LEU A 148 -10.03 -0.04 -4.34
CA LEU A 148 -10.30 1.34 -3.94
C LEU A 148 -9.84 2.31 -5.03
N ALA A 149 -8.62 2.18 -5.53
CA ALA A 149 -8.11 3.05 -6.59
C ALA A 149 -9.02 3.03 -7.84
N LYS A 150 -9.46 1.86 -8.25
CA LYS A 150 -10.37 1.70 -9.40
C LYS A 150 -11.73 2.37 -9.17
N SER A 151 -12.19 2.42 -7.93
CA SER A 151 -13.52 2.95 -7.58
C SER A 151 -13.56 4.47 -7.45
N LEU A 152 -12.42 5.12 -7.26
CA LEU A 152 -12.33 6.57 -7.10
C LEU A 152 -12.51 7.27 -8.45
N LYS A 153 -13.32 8.32 -8.44
CA LYS A 153 -13.64 9.05 -9.68
C LYS A 153 -13.54 10.56 -9.46
#